data_67d86ac11fa6fd9ae207e5cdb7229f9b
#
_entry.id   67d86ac11fa6fd9ae207e5cdb7229f9b
#
_cell.length_a   1.000
_cell.length_b   1.000
_cell.length_c   1.000
_cell.angle_alpha   90.00
_cell.angle_beta   90.00
_cell.angle_gamma   90.00
#
_symmetry.space_group_name_H-M   'P 1'
#
loop_
_entity.id
_entity.type
_entity.pdbx_description
1 polymer ?
#
loop_
_entity_poly.entity_id
_entity_poly.type
_entity_poly.pdbx_seq_one_letter_code
_entity_poly.pdbx_strand_id
1 'polypeptide(L)'
;MENTINTHQIDHICTDIETFKDYFLGHNYNENMFNNDGTLNKNYNSFKKTGLIAQIFEEHWNDVYNEEKEKIDLYRPNAPLEVNKIIDCHNKNLGCSIYECPECHDMVFIGHTCKSRFCTSCGYKYKLHRVENILETAYNCKHRQIVFTMPHELWPLFFQHFEIMINILFEAVNRTINSILNDTYKTRKKIKKKKKYSSKNKYTPGFFAFLHTFGRDLKWNPHIHVLIAELKMTEDEKICKKWNYFNFDALSKRFQVILLELLSKELGPSFNKTKNEQFKKHKNGYYVYAEDKDFKDFKSGVEYVTRYCGRPAISENRIISYDGNNVTFCYNDHKDEEYHEVTLTAKEFIMTLLRHLIPFNFKTIRYYGFYRKKHKNHDKMILMIDERKHKMRRQFLQYRLSILKFFNRDPYRCPKCNVEMIYACEIIKGG
;
A
#
# COMPACT_ATOMS: atom_id res chain seq x y z
N MET A 1 25.16 -24.72 18.21
CA MET A 1 24.03 -25.66 18.38
C MET A 1 22.94 -25.17 17.45
N GLU A 2 22.85 -25.82 16.30
CA GLU A 2 21.81 -25.57 15.30
C GLU A 2 20.53 -26.22 15.81
N ASN A 3 19.54 -25.41 16.16
CA ASN A 3 18.18 -25.91 16.38
C ASN A 3 17.56 -26.24 15.03
N THR A 4 17.72 -27.45 14.58
CA THR A 4 16.92 -28.06 13.53
C THR A 4 15.47 -28.09 13.99
N ILE A 5 14.63 -27.24 13.42
CA ILE A 5 13.19 -27.33 13.58
C ILE A 5 12.75 -28.61 12.91
N ASN A 6 12.23 -29.53 13.74
CA ASN A 6 11.77 -30.84 13.32
C ASN A 6 10.54 -30.66 12.42
N THR A 7 10.67 -30.92 11.13
CA THR A 7 9.64 -30.74 10.08
C THR A 7 8.53 -31.80 10.13
N HIS A 8 8.51 -32.68 11.12
CA HIS A 8 7.55 -33.78 11.22
C HIS A 8 6.21 -33.48 11.91
N GLN A 9 5.91 -32.21 12.21
CA GLN A 9 4.63 -31.82 12.85
C GLN A 9 3.64 -31.07 11.94
N ILE A 10 3.78 -31.20 10.60
CA ILE A 10 2.96 -30.39 9.66
C ILE A 10 1.67 -31.12 9.22
N ASP A 11 1.41 -32.34 9.63
CA ASP A 11 0.41 -33.21 8.99
C ASP A 11 -1.01 -33.22 9.59
N HIS A 12 -1.34 -32.32 10.52
CA HIS A 12 -2.71 -32.29 11.05
C HIS A 12 -3.47 -31.03 10.63
N ILE A 13 -4.07 -31.10 9.44
CA ILE A 13 -5.01 -30.10 8.93
C ILE A 13 -6.41 -30.52 9.37
N CYS A 14 -7.03 -29.78 10.30
CA CYS A 14 -8.43 -29.95 10.65
C CYS A 14 -9.29 -29.14 9.65
N THR A 15 -10.08 -29.82 8.84
CA THR A 15 -10.91 -29.19 7.82
C THR A 15 -12.25 -28.70 8.37
N ASP A 16 -12.66 -29.24 9.54
CA ASP A 16 -13.92 -28.90 10.22
C ASP A 16 -13.83 -29.13 11.74
N ILE A 17 -14.90 -28.79 12.44
CA ILE A 17 -14.98 -28.90 13.89
C ILE A 17 -14.97 -30.37 14.36
N GLU A 18 -15.54 -31.30 13.61
CA GLU A 18 -15.56 -32.72 13.98
C GLU A 18 -14.17 -33.31 13.90
N THR A 19 -13.44 -33.06 12.81
CA THR A 19 -12.02 -33.46 12.69
C THR A 19 -11.15 -32.86 13.81
N PHE A 20 -11.44 -31.60 14.18
CA PHE A 20 -10.77 -30.94 15.28
C PHE A 20 -11.07 -31.60 16.64
N LYS A 21 -12.34 -31.96 16.90
CA LYS A 21 -12.72 -32.69 18.12
C LYS A 21 -12.04 -34.05 18.21
N ASP A 22 -12.03 -34.82 17.12
CA ASP A 22 -11.42 -36.14 17.08
C ASP A 22 -9.91 -36.08 17.37
N TYR A 23 -9.22 -35.07 16.85
CA TYR A 23 -7.80 -34.86 17.14
C TYR A 23 -7.57 -34.58 18.64
N PHE A 24 -8.41 -33.74 19.27
CA PHE A 24 -8.25 -33.36 20.68
C PHE A 24 -8.76 -34.39 21.69
N LEU A 25 -9.75 -35.19 21.35
CA LEU A 25 -10.25 -36.29 22.21
C LEU A 25 -9.15 -37.32 22.50
N GLY A 26 -8.13 -37.46 21.63
CA GLY A 26 -6.95 -38.29 21.88
C GLY A 26 -5.85 -37.66 22.73
N HIS A 27 -5.93 -36.34 23.08
CA HIS A 27 -4.85 -35.56 23.69
C HIS A 27 -5.28 -34.74 24.93
N ASN A 28 -6.00 -35.32 25.89
CA ASN A 28 -6.46 -34.61 27.11
C ASN A 28 -7.32 -33.35 26.83
N TYR A 29 -8.37 -33.54 26.11
CA TYR A 29 -9.35 -32.57 25.75
C TYR A 29 -9.95 -31.82 26.95
N ASN A 30 -10.01 -30.47 26.90
CA ASN A 30 -10.72 -29.66 27.88
C ASN A 30 -12.15 -29.44 27.39
N GLU A 31 -13.13 -30.10 28.05
CA GLU A 31 -14.56 -30.04 27.73
C GLU A 31 -15.13 -28.59 27.65
N ASN A 32 -14.47 -27.63 28.32
CA ASN A 32 -14.87 -26.23 28.29
C ASN A 32 -14.58 -25.50 26.94
N MET A 33 -13.97 -26.18 25.96
CA MET A 33 -13.68 -25.59 24.67
C MET A 33 -14.87 -25.52 23.73
N PHE A 34 -15.85 -26.38 23.92
CA PHE A 34 -17.06 -26.42 23.11
C PHE A 34 -18.29 -26.08 23.94
N ASN A 35 -19.24 -25.45 23.30
CA ASN A 35 -20.58 -25.26 23.83
C ASN A 35 -21.35 -26.59 23.75
N ASN A 36 -22.49 -26.69 24.47
CA ASN A 36 -23.35 -27.87 24.42
C ASN A 36 -23.90 -28.21 23.02
N ASP A 37 -23.90 -27.26 22.10
CA ASP A 37 -24.31 -27.41 20.70
C ASP A 37 -23.15 -27.84 19.79
N GLY A 38 -21.97 -28.12 20.33
CA GLY A 38 -20.80 -28.53 19.60
C GLY A 38 -20.01 -27.38 18.94
N THR A 39 -20.43 -26.14 19.11
CA THR A 39 -19.68 -24.97 18.61
C THR A 39 -18.53 -24.62 19.54
N LEU A 40 -17.43 -24.09 19.00
CA LEU A 40 -16.32 -23.59 19.81
C LEU A 40 -16.79 -22.46 20.75
N ASN A 41 -16.30 -22.50 21.99
CA ASN A 41 -16.74 -21.58 23.04
C ASN A 41 -16.41 -20.11 22.70
N LYS A 42 -16.77 -19.20 23.65
CA LYS A 42 -16.59 -17.76 23.45
C LYS A 42 -15.14 -17.31 23.15
N ASN A 43 -14.11 -18.11 23.44
CA ASN A 43 -12.73 -17.78 23.04
C ASN A 43 -12.52 -17.93 21.54
N TYR A 44 -13.16 -18.91 20.89
CA TYR A 44 -13.19 -19.01 19.44
C TYR A 44 -13.96 -17.86 18.77
N ASN A 45 -15.07 -17.46 19.37
CA ASN A 45 -15.83 -16.32 18.88
C ASN A 45 -15.15 -14.97 19.19
N SER A 46 -14.33 -14.91 20.25
CA SER A 46 -13.66 -13.68 20.70
C SER A 46 -12.52 -13.21 19.79
N PHE A 47 -11.99 -14.05 18.90
CA PHE A 47 -10.99 -13.59 17.94
C PHE A 47 -11.60 -12.87 16.73
N LYS A 48 -12.92 -12.87 16.58
CA LYS A 48 -13.65 -12.01 15.63
C LYS A 48 -13.57 -10.55 16.09
N LYS A 49 -12.43 -9.89 15.88
CA LYS A 49 -12.36 -8.43 15.93
C LYS A 49 -12.63 -7.90 14.54
N THR A 50 -13.88 -7.68 14.24
CA THR A 50 -14.27 -6.84 13.10
C THR A 50 -13.96 -5.39 13.47
N GLY A 51 -13.10 -4.72 12.72
CA GLY A 51 -13.01 -3.28 12.80
C GLY A 51 -14.33 -2.64 12.35
N LEU A 52 -14.56 -1.40 12.74
CA LEU A 52 -15.80 -0.68 12.43
C LEU A 52 -16.11 -0.64 10.92
N ILE A 53 -15.07 -0.51 10.08
CA ILE A 53 -15.24 -0.55 8.62
C ILE A 53 -15.75 -1.92 8.15
N ALA A 54 -15.25 -3.02 8.73
CA ALA A 54 -15.73 -4.36 8.38
C ALA A 54 -17.18 -4.54 8.82
N GLN A 55 -17.57 -4.01 9.98
CA GLN A 55 -18.94 -4.01 10.45
C GLN A 55 -19.88 -3.25 9.51
N ILE A 56 -19.50 -2.03 9.09
CA ILE A 56 -20.29 -1.23 8.13
C ILE A 56 -20.49 -1.99 6.82
N PHE A 57 -19.44 -2.67 6.30
CA PHE A 57 -19.58 -3.52 5.13
C PHE A 57 -20.50 -4.73 5.40
N GLU A 58 -20.37 -5.41 6.53
CA GLU A 58 -21.19 -6.58 6.90
C GLU A 58 -22.67 -6.22 6.94
N GLU A 59 -23.01 -5.06 7.47
CA GLU A 59 -24.40 -4.61 7.65
C GLU A 59 -25.04 -4.09 6.36
N HIS A 60 -24.28 -3.43 5.48
CA HIS A 60 -24.86 -2.69 4.34
C HIS A 60 -24.44 -3.19 2.96
N TRP A 61 -23.44 -4.07 2.85
CA TRP A 61 -22.84 -4.43 1.56
C TRP A 61 -23.86 -5.01 0.55
N ASN A 62 -24.71 -5.91 1.00
CA ASN A 62 -25.65 -6.58 0.11
C ASN A 62 -26.62 -5.59 -0.53
N ASP A 63 -27.16 -4.65 0.24
CA ASP A 63 -28.09 -3.63 -0.25
C ASP A 63 -27.38 -2.66 -1.19
N VAL A 64 -26.21 -2.16 -0.79
CA VAL A 64 -25.40 -1.25 -1.63
C VAL A 64 -25.02 -1.93 -2.95
N TYR A 65 -24.60 -3.20 -2.92
CA TYR A 65 -24.22 -3.91 -4.14
C TYR A 65 -25.40 -4.15 -5.07
N ASN A 66 -26.55 -4.52 -4.53
CA ASN A 66 -27.77 -4.72 -5.34
C ASN A 66 -28.23 -3.43 -6.01
N GLU A 67 -28.17 -2.29 -5.30
CA GLU A 67 -28.60 -1.00 -5.83
C GLU A 67 -27.60 -0.39 -6.84
N GLU A 68 -26.28 -0.56 -6.63
CA GLU A 68 -25.22 0.08 -7.41
C GLU A 68 -24.45 -0.92 -8.30
N LYS A 69 -24.98 -2.11 -8.50
CA LYS A 69 -24.30 -3.25 -9.14
C LYS A 69 -23.66 -2.89 -10.47
N GLU A 70 -24.41 -2.31 -11.39
CA GLU A 70 -23.92 -1.97 -12.73
C GLU A 70 -22.70 -1.04 -12.67
N LYS A 71 -22.73 -0.07 -11.78
CA LYS A 71 -21.65 0.90 -11.59
C LYS A 71 -20.44 0.29 -10.88
N ILE A 72 -20.67 -0.57 -9.89
CA ILE A 72 -19.60 -1.27 -9.18
C ILE A 72 -18.90 -2.23 -10.13
N ASP A 73 -19.65 -3.07 -10.86
CA ASP A 73 -19.09 -4.05 -11.79
C ASP A 73 -18.34 -3.37 -12.95
N LEU A 74 -18.81 -2.21 -13.41
CA LEU A 74 -18.14 -1.44 -14.45
C LEU A 74 -16.78 -0.86 -14.00
N TYR A 75 -16.73 -0.25 -12.82
CA TYR A 75 -15.55 0.52 -12.41
C TYR A 75 -14.68 -0.18 -11.37
N ARG A 76 -15.23 -1.12 -10.61
CA ARG A 76 -14.55 -1.84 -9.54
C ARG A 76 -15.00 -3.31 -9.46
N PRO A 77 -14.82 -4.09 -10.54
CA PRO A 77 -15.33 -5.47 -10.63
C PRO A 77 -14.76 -6.41 -9.54
N ASN A 78 -13.66 -6.03 -8.92
CA ASN A 78 -13.08 -6.77 -7.81
C ASN A 78 -13.67 -6.40 -6.43
N ALA A 79 -14.62 -5.46 -6.36
CA ALA A 79 -15.19 -5.00 -5.10
C ALA A 79 -15.89 -6.12 -4.31
N PRO A 80 -16.75 -6.97 -4.89
CA PRO A 80 -17.41 -8.02 -4.12
C PRO A 80 -16.41 -8.95 -3.42
N LEU A 81 -15.36 -9.36 -4.14
CA LEU A 81 -14.33 -10.23 -3.58
C LEU A 81 -13.52 -9.54 -2.46
N GLU A 82 -13.15 -8.27 -2.65
CA GLU A 82 -12.36 -7.54 -1.65
C GLU A 82 -13.17 -7.18 -0.41
N VAL A 83 -14.47 -6.85 -0.57
CA VAL A 83 -15.36 -6.59 0.57
C VAL A 83 -15.59 -7.86 1.38
N ASN A 84 -15.91 -8.99 0.74
CA ASN A 84 -16.07 -10.27 1.44
C ASN A 84 -14.79 -10.67 2.21
N LYS A 85 -13.61 -10.44 1.63
CA LYS A 85 -12.36 -10.64 2.34
C LYS A 85 -12.24 -9.78 3.61
N ILE A 86 -12.72 -8.53 3.57
CA ILE A 86 -12.65 -7.64 4.74
C ILE A 86 -13.60 -8.11 5.83
N ILE A 87 -14.82 -8.48 5.47
CA ILE A 87 -15.84 -9.02 6.38
C ILE A 87 -15.31 -10.28 7.07
N ASP A 88 -14.67 -11.18 6.32
CA ASP A 88 -14.14 -12.44 6.83
C ASP A 88 -12.77 -12.30 7.53
N CYS A 89 -12.14 -11.12 7.50
CA CYS A 89 -10.79 -10.94 8.02
C CYS A 89 -10.73 -11.21 9.54
N HIS A 90 -9.85 -12.11 9.96
CA HIS A 90 -9.76 -12.62 11.32
C HIS A 90 -11.06 -13.30 11.82
N ASN A 91 -11.96 -13.66 10.93
CA ASN A 91 -13.17 -14.38 11.25
C ASN A 91 -12.93 -15.90 11.07
N LYS A 92 -13.72 -16.72 11.79
CA LYS A 92 -13.75 -18.19 11.64
C LYS A 92 -13.90 -18.66 10.19
N ASN A 93 -14.60 -17.87 9.36
CA ASN A 93 -14.79 -18.18 7.93
C ASN A 93 -13.49 -18.31 7.14
N LEU A 94 -12.41 -17.64 7.56
CA LEU A 94 -11.09 -17.82 6.95
C LEU A 94 -10.24 -18.91 7.61
N GLY A 95 -10.74 -19.49 8.72
CA GLY A 95 -10.00 -20.44 9.52
C GLY A 95 -9.04 -19.77 10.51
N CYS A 96 -8.33 -20.61 11.27
CA CYS A 96 -7.36 -20.16 12.27
C CYS A 96 -6.30 -21.22 12.55
N SER A 97 -5.14 -20.76 13.04
CA SER A 97 -4.12 -21.63 13.63
C SER A 97 -4.32 -21.65 15.14
N ILE A 98 -4.22 -22.81 15.74
CA ILE A 98 -4.46 -23.04 17.17
C ILE A 98 -3.16 -23.42 17.85
N TYR A 99 -2.88 -22.79 18.97
CA TYR A 99 -1.72 -23.03 19.81
C TYR A 99 -2.15 -23.34 21.23
N GLU A 100 -1.52 -24.31 21.87
CA GLU A 100 -1.77 -24.72 23.26
C GLU A 100 -0.57 -24.36 24.14
N CYS A 101 -0.86 -23.90 25.35
CA CYS A 101 0.17 -23.69 26.37
C CYS A 101 0.51 -25.01 27.07
N PRO A 102 1.79 -25.43 27.08
CA PRO A 102 2.17 -26.69 27.74
C PRO A 102 2.06 -26.66 29.25
N GLU A 103 1.94 -25.48 29.89
CA GLU A 103 1.82 -25.36 31.35
C GLU A 103 0.39 -25.20 31.82
N CYS A 104 -0.39 -24.29 31.24
CA CYS A 104 -1.74 -24.02 31.73
C CYS A 104 -2.84 -24.59 30.83
N HIS A 105 -2.47 -25.24 29.73
CA HIS A 105 -3.36 -25.83 28.72
C HIS A 105 -4.35 -24.81 28.13
N ASP A 106 -4.04 -23.51 28.24
CA ASP A 106 -4.84 -22.47 27.63
C ASP A 106 -4.58 -22.46 26.11
N MET A 107 -5.65 -22.24 25.35
CA MET A 107 -5.57 -22.25 23.88
C MET A 107 -5.70 -20.87 23.31
N VAL A 108 -4.84 -20.56 22.34
CA VAL A 108 -4.84 -19.30 21.60
C VAL A 108 -5.17 -19.56 20.13
N PHE A 109 -6.23 -18.89 19.66
CA PHE A 109 -6.70 -18.95 18.31
C PHE A 109 -6.16 -17.75 17.52
N ILE A 110 -5.39 -18.01 16.48
CA ILE A 110 -4.86 -16.97 15.60
C ILE A 110 -5.62 -17.03 14.28
N GLY A 111 -6.64 -16.18 14.15
CA GLY A 111 -7.46 -16.08 12.94
C GLY A 111 -6.65 -15.74 11.69
N HIS A 112 -6.96 -16.40 10.58
CA HIS A 112 -6.31 -16.14 9.31
C HIS A 112 -6.67 -14.75 8.79
N THR A 113 -5.74 -14.13 8.08
CA THR A 113 -5.87 -12.76 7.58
C THR A 113 -6.24 -12.75 6.10
N CYS A 114 -7.07 -11.80 5.69
CA CYS A 114 -7.53 -11.67 4.31
C CYS A 114 -6.44 -11.24 3.31
N LYS A 115 -5.28 -10.76 3.80
CA LYS A 115 -4.16 -10.24 3.01
C LYS A 115 -4.53 -9.09 2.04
N SER A 116 -5.76 -8.56 2.13
CA SER A 116 -6.22 -7.43 1.31
C SER A 116 -5.55 -6.12 1.74
N ARG A 117 -5.10 -5.34 0.76
CA ARG A 117 -4.62 -3.97 1.00
C ARG A 117 -5.76 -3.01 1.35
N PHE A 118 -6.99 -3.38 1.03
CA PHE A 118 -8.18 -2.60 1.32
C PHE A 118 -8.68 -2.81 2.76
N CYS A 119 -8.28 -3.88 3.42
CA CYS A 119 -8.56 -4.14 4.84
C CYS A 119 -7.68 -3.26 5.74
N THR A 120 -8.26 -2.64 6.77
CA THR A 120 -7.57 -1.76 7.72
C THR A 120 -6.43 -2.46 8.44
N SER A 121 -6.65 -3.69 8.92
CA SER A 121 -5.66 -4.50 9.63
C SER A 121 -4.56 -5.00 8.68
N CYS A 122 -4.94 -5.70 7.59
CA CYS A 122 -3.99 -6.27 6.65
C CYS A 122 -3.22 -5.19 5.87
N GLY A 123 -3.88 -4.10 5.49
CA GLY A 123 -3.25 -2.98 4.80
C GLY A 123 -2.22 -2.26 5.68
N TYR A 124 -2.47 -2.15 7.00
CA TYR A 124 -1.48 -1.62 7.93
C TYR A 124 -0.22 -2.50 8.00
N LYS A 125 -0.40 -3.82 8.15
CA LYS A 125 0.71 -4.79 8.13
C LYS A 125 1.47 -4.74 6.80
N TYR A 126 0.74 -4.71 5.68
CA TYR A 126 1.33 -4.56 4.35
C TYR A 126 2.21 -3.30 4.25
N LYS A 127 1.74 -2.15 4.75
CA LYS A 127 2.50 -0.90 4.80
C LYS A 127 3.82 -1.09 5.55
N LEU A 128 3.79 -1.67 6.76
CA LEU A 128 4.99 -1.87 7.57
C LEU A 128 6.05 -2.71 6.83
N HIS A 129 5.63 -3.81 6.20
CA HIS A 129 6.52 -4.62 5.37
C HIS A 129 7.09 -3.85 4.17
N ARG A 130 6.29 -2.95 3.56
CA ARG A 130 6.78 -2.12 2.43
C ARG A 130 7.80 -1.09 2.87
N VAL A 131 7.63 -0.48 4.04
CA VAL A 131 8.63 0.40 4.64
C VAL A 131 9.97 -0.33 4.78
N GLU A 132 9.96 -1.50 5.40
CA GLU A 132 11.18 -2.29 5.59
C GLU A 132 11.84 -2.68 4.26
N ASN A 133 11.06 -3.12 3.26
CA ASN A 133 11.58 -3.45 1.94
C ASN A 133 12.23 -2.25 1.23
N ILE A 134 11.68 -1.05 1.37
CA ILE A 134 12.27 0.16 0.79
C ILE A 134 13.55 0.54 1.53
N LEU A 135 13.53 0.49 2.88
CA LEU A 135 14.71 0.77 3.70
C LEU A 135 15.85 -0.23 3.46
N GLU A 136 15.49 -1.48 3.10
CA GLU A 136 16.47 -2.52 2.74
C GLU A 136 17.17 -2.23 1.39
N THR A 137 16.42 -1.64 0.44
CA THR A 137 16.92 -1.45 -0.94
C THR A 137 17.44 -0.06 -1.23
N ALA A 138 17.18 0.91 -0.37
CA ALA A 138 17.55 2.29 -0.60
C ALA A 138 18.98 2.60 -0.15
N TYR A 139 19.68 3.43 -0.93
CA TYR A 139 21.01 3.94 -0.54
C TYR A 139 20.95 4.80 0.70
N ASN A 140 22.01 4.75 1.49
CA ASN A 140 22.21 5.67 2.61
C ASN A 140 22.64 7.05 2.10
N CYS A 141 21.72 7.77 1.51
CA CYS A 141 21.90 9.14 1.04
C CYS A 141 20.64 9.97 1.33
N LYS A 142 20.73 11.29 1.18
CA LYS A 142 19.57 12.16 1.28
C LYS A 142 18.58 11.84 0.17
N HIS A 143 17.28 11.76 0.52
CA HIS A 143 16.19 11.60 -0.41
C HIS A 143 15.24 12.78 -0.28
N ARG A 144 14.68 13.19 -1.40
CA ARG A 144 13.70 14.26 -1.49
C ARG A 144 12.35 13.71 -1.90
N GLN A 145 11.30 14.21 -1.27
CA GLN A 145 9.94 13.94 -1.72
C GLN A 145 9.53 14.96 -2.78
N ILE A 146 8.89 14.46 -3.84
CA ILE A 146 8.27 15.29 -4.87
C ILE A 146 6.87 14.74 -5.12
N VAL A 147 5.86 15.61 -5.18
CA VAL A 147 4.48 15.24 -5.49
C VAL A 147 4.11 15.73 -6.88
N PHE A 148 3.55 14.87 -7.70
CA PHE A 148 3.05 15.17 -9.03
C PHE A 148 1.54 15.01 -9.05
N THR A 149 0.81 16.11 -9.24
CA THR A 149 -0.65 16.13 -9.25
C THR A 149 -1.17 16.71 -10.56
N MET A 150 -2.18 16.06 -11.13
CA MET A 150 -2.87 16.59 -12.30
C MET A 150 -4.12 17.39 -11.88
N PRO A 151 -4.62 18.29 -12.74
CA PRO A 151 -5.82 19.05 -12.45
C PRO A 151 -7.07 18.18 -12.43
N HIS A 152 -8.06 18.62 -11.64
CA HIS A 152 -9.28 17.84 -11.37
C HIS A 152 -10.13 17.57 -12.63
N GLU A 153 -9.99 18.37 -13.68
CA GLU A 153 -10.70 18.17 -14.94
C GLU A 153 -10.31 16.83 -15.63
N LEU A 154 -9.15 16.29 -15.33
CA LEU A 154 -8.69 15.01 -15.86
C LEU A 154 -9.11 13.83 -14.96
N TRP A 155 -9.51 14.05 -13.72
CA TRP A 155 -9.82 12.97 -12.79
C TRP A 155 -10.88 11.97 -13.26
N PRO A 156 -12.00 12.39 -13.91
CA PRO A 156 -12.99 11.45 -14.43
C PRO A 156 -12.38 10.45 -15.42
N LEU A 157 -11.51 10.91 -16.31
CA LEU A 157 -10.82 10.05 -17.26
C LEU A 157 -9.97 8.99 -16.57
N PHE A 158 -9.25 9.38 -15.50
CA PHE A 158 -8.40 8.49 -14.72
C PHE A 158 -9.20 7.53 -13.84
N PHE A 159 -10.41 7.90 -13.46
CA PHE A 159 -11.32 7.02 -12.73
C PHE A 159 -11.93 5.94 -13.63
N GLN A 160 -12.40 6.34 -14.80
CA GLN A 160 -13.09 5.47 -15.76
C GLN A 160 -12.11 4.44 -16.39
N HIS A 161 -10.90 4.84 -16.71
CA HIS A 161 -9.89 4.01 -17.36
C HIS A 161 -8.66 3.79 -16.47
N PHE A 162 -8.89 3.35 -15.23
CA PHE A 162 -7.93 3.36 -14.15
C PHE A 162 -6.56 2.81 -14.54
N GLU A 163 -6.48 1.56 -15.02
CA GLU A 163 -5.19 0.90 -15.23
C GLU A 163 -4.35 1.58 -16.30
N ILE A 164 -4.96 1.93 -17.43
CA ILE A 164 -4.27 2.57 -18.56
C ILE A 164 -3.80 3.97 -18.14
N MET A 165 -4.71 4.77 -17.57
CA MET A 165 -4.42 6.16 -17.22
C MET A 165 -3.41 6.29 -16.09
N ILE A 166 -3.49 5.43 -15.07
CA ILE A 166 -2.49 5.42 -14.00
C ILE A 166 -1.12 4.94 -14.51
N ASN A 167 -1.07 3.99 -15.45
CA ASN A 167 0.18 3.62 -16.09
C ASN A 167 0.80 4.81 -16.87
N ILE A 168 -0.02 5.57 -17.57
CA ILE A 168 0.40 6.80 -18.26
C ILE A 168 0.92 7.83 -17.26
N LEU A 169 0.26 8.01 -16.11
CA LEU A 169 0.70 8.92 -15.07
C LEU A 169 2.09 8.55 -14.53
N PHE A 170 2.32 7.28 -14.21
CA PHE A 170 3.64 6.79 -13.79
C PHE A 170 4.71 7.03 -14.85
N GLU A 171 4.38 6.78 -16.12
CA GLU A 171 5.31 6.99 -17.23
C GLU A 171 5.59 8.49 -17.44
N ALA A 172 4.59 9.35 -17.30
CA ALA A 172 4.77 10.79 -17.38
C ALA A 172 5.75 11.30 -16.32
N VAL A 173 5.58 10.85 -15.06
CA VAL A 173 6.50 11.17 -13.96
C VAL A 173 7.92 10.68 -14.26
N ASN A 174 8.07 9.44 -14.70
CA ASN A 174 9.37 8.86 -15.04
C ASN A 174 10.06 9.66 -16.15
N ARG A 175 9.37 9.97 -17.25
CA ARG A 175 9.93 10.77 -18.36
C ARG A 175 10.26 12.19 -17.93
N THR A 176 9.43 12.80 -17.09
CA THR A 176 9.67 14.14 -16.58
C THR A 176 10.98 14.21 -15.80
N ILE A 177 11.17 13.33 -14.82
CA ILE A 177 12.38 13.27 -14.00
C ILE A 177 13.62 13.02 -14.86
N ASN A 178 13.59 12.02 -15.76
CA ASN A 178 14.71 11.71 -16.65
C ASN A 178 15.03 12.85 -17.61
N SER A 179 14.02 13.56 -18.10
CA SER A 179 14.21 14.68 -19.02
C SER A 179 14.86 15.91 -18.37
N ILE A 180 14.51 16.17 -17.10
CA ILE A 180 15.15 17.25 -16.30
C ILE A 180 16.60 16.88 -16.00
N LEU A 181 16.85 15.64 -15.58
CA LEU A 181 18.18 15.16 -15.23
C LEU A 181 19.16 15.27 -16.42
N ASN A 182 18.68 14.96 -17.63
CA ASN A 182 19.50 14.87 -18.81
C ASN A 182 19.35 16.07 -19.78
N ASP A 183 18.56 17.08 -19.41
CA ASP A 183 18.22 18.25 -20.25
C ASP A 183 17.84 17.88 -21.71
N THR A 184 17.14 16.74 -21.84
CA THR A 184 16.80 16.17 -23.16
C THR A 184 15.65 16.88 -23.86
N TYR A 185 14.91 17.73 -23.14
CA TYR A 185 13.78 18.46 -23.71
C TYR A 185 14.26 19.78 -24.35
N LYS A 186 14.48 19.75 -25.65
CA LYS A 186 14.80 20.97 -26.43
C LYS A 186 13.51 21.76 -26.64
N THR A 187 13.37 22.93 -26.01
CA THR A 187 12.34 23.89 -26.40
C THR A 187 12.57 24.32 -27.85
N ARG A 188 11.51 24.45 -28.66
CA ARG A 188 11.57 24.92 -30.06
C ARG A 188 12.45 26.15 -30.27
N LYS A 189 12.61 27.02 -29.26
CA LYS A 189 13.49 28.21 -29.28
C LYS A 189 14.99 27.88 -29.20
N LYS A 190 15.40 26.75 -28.62
CA LYS A 190 16.83 26.34 -28.53
C LYS A 190 17.34 25.66 -29.79
N ILE A 191 16.46 25.25 -30.70
CA ILE A 191 16.84 24.60 -32.00
C ILE A 191 17.58 25.58 -32.91
N LYS A 192 17.37 26.90 -32.79
CA LYS A 192 18.03 27.93 -33.62
C LYS A 192 19.44 28.31 -33.18
N LYS A 193 19.89 27.93 -31.98
CA LYS A 193 21.29 28.14 -31.57
C LYS A 193 21.97 26.78 -31.45
N LYS A 194 22.65 26.37 -32.55
CA LYS A 194 23.59 25.25 -32.58
C LYS A 194 24.77 25.52 -31.61
N LYS A 195 24.61 25.33 -30.35
CA LYS A 195 25.73 24.97 -29.47
C LYS A 195 25.60 23.49 -29.18
N LYS A 196 26.56 22.70 -29.71
CA LYS A 196 26.84 21.31 -29.38
C LYS A 196 27.15 21.16 -27.89
N TYR A 197 26.14 21.21 -27.03
CA TYR A 197 26.21 20.61 -25.70
C TYR A 197 25.79 19.14 -25.87
N SER A 198 26.64 18.35 -26.43
CA SER A 198 26.62 16.91 -26.23
C SER A 198 27.08 16.71 -24.80
N SER A 199 26.14 16.55 -23.83
CA SER A 199 26.53 15.98 -22.55
C SER A 199 26.98 14.56 -22.85
N LYS A 200 28.28 14.32 -22.87
CA LYS A 200 28.92 13.02 -23.14
C LYS A 200 28.44 11.93 -22.15
N ASN A 201 27.83 12.29 -21.06
CA ASN A 201 27.37 11.38 -20.02
C ASN A 201 25.87 11.50 -19.82
N LYS A 202 25.16 10.45 -20.11
CA LYS A 202 23.75 10.29 -19.76
C LYS A 202 23.67 9.78 -18.33
N TYR A 203 22.81 10.39 -17.52
CA TYR A 203 22.66 10.04 -16.12
C TYR A 203 21.34 9.31 -15.86
N THR A 204 21.36 8.37 -14.93
CA THR A 204 20.20 7.64 -14.43
C THR A 204 19.89 8.11 -13.01
N PRO A 205 18.63 8.53 -12.72
CA PRO A 205 18.18 8.82 -11.35
C PRO A 205 17.86 7.52 -10.61
N GLY A 206 17.67 7.60 -9.28
CA GLY A 206 17.08 6.52 -8.50
C GLY A 206 15.90 7.05 -7.70
N PHE A 207 14.70 6.49 -7.90
CA PHE A 207 13.53 6.91 -7.16
C PHE A 207 12.49 5.82 -7.01
N PHE A 208 11.71 5.95 -5.95
CA PHE A 208 10.49 5.19 -5.69
C PHE A 208 9.30 6.08 -6.01
N ALA A 209 8.30 5.55 -6.70
CA ALA A 209 7.07 6.26 -7.03
C ALA A 209 5.87 5.54 -6.43
N PHE A 210 4.99 6.28 -5.77
CA PHE A 210 3.87 5.78 -4.98
C PHE A 210 2.57 6.40 -5.48
N LEU A 211 1.62 5.57 -5.88
CA LEU A 211 0.29 6.03 -6.25
C LEU A 211 -0.53 6.31 -5.00
N HIS A 212 -1.08 7.51 -4.92
CA HIS A 212 -2.19 7.86 -4.04
C HIS A 212 -3.40 8.22 -4.87
N THR A 213 -4.59 7.82 -4.42
CA THR A 213 -5.85 8.04 -5.14
C THR A 213 -6.81 8.97 -4.42
N PHE A 214 -6.47 9.42 -3.21
CA PHE A 214 -7.35 10.21 -2.34
C PHE A 214 -6.63 11.36 -1.64
N GLY A 215 -7.39 12.41 -1.36
CA GLY A 215 -7.04 13.45 -0.42
C GLY A 215 -7.40 13.07 1.02
N ARG A 216 -7.17 13.96 1.98
CA ARG A 216 -7.57 13.76 3.38
C ARG A 216 -9.09 13.69 3.55
N ASP A 217 -9.81 14.37 2.67
CA ASP A 217 -11.27 14.41 2.56
C ASP A 217 -11.90 13.20 1.86
N LEU A 218 -11.11 12.18 1.52
CA LEU A 218 -11.50 10.98 0.78
C LEU A 218 -12.02 11.24 -0.65
N LYS A 219 -11.86 12.45 -1.19
CA LYS A 219 -12.18 12.70 -2.60
C LYS A 219 -11.18 12.02 -3.51
N TRP A 220 -11.66 11.56 -4.66
CA TRP A 220 -10.81 11.03 -5.72
C TRP A 220 -9.81 12.09 -6.19
N ASN A 221 -8.54 11.82 -6.01
CA ASN A 221 -7.44 12.70 -6.38
C ASN A 221 -6.19 11.85 -6.70
N PRO A 222 -6.07 11.30 -7.91
CA PRO A 222 -4.93 10.49 -8.27
C PRO A 222 -3.67 11.34 -8.44
N HIS A 223 -2.63 11.01 -7.68
CA HIS A 223 -1.35 11.71 -7.71
C HIS A 223 -0.20 10.76 -7.37
N ILE A 224 1.01 11.12 -7.78
CA ILE A 224 2.21 10.32 -7.54
C ILE A 224 3.12 11.04 -6.55
N HIS A 225 3.39 10.39 -5.43
CA HIS A 225 4.51 10.76 -4.58
C HIS A 225 5.77 10.07 -5.08
N VAL A 226 6.85 10.82 -5.14
CA VAL A 226 8.17 10.32 -5.52
C VAL A 226 9.13 10.54 -4.36
N LEU A 227 9.86 9.50 -3.99
CA LEU A 227 11.00 9.61 -3.10
C LEU A 227 12.26 9.39 -3.93
N ILE A 228 12.97 10.47 -4.24
CA ILE A 228 14.13 10.50 -5.13
C ILE A 228 15.43 10.66 -4.36
N ALA A 229 16.40 9.81 -4.66
CA ALA A 229 17.76 9.98 -4.14
C ALA A 229 18.39 11.26 -4.69
N GLU A 230 19.02 12.06 -3.83
CA GLU A 230 19.80 13.24 -4.26
C GLU A 230 21.15 12.83 -4.89
N LEU A 231 21.08 11.75 -5.68
CA LEU A 231 22.20 11.17 -6.42
C LEU A 231 21.79 10.89 -7.85
N LYS A 232 22.76 10.94 -8.75
CA LYS A 232 22.63 10.49 -10.15
C LYS A 232 23.82 9.65 -10.55
N MET A 233 23.60 8.66 -11.35
CA MET A 233 24.60 7.69 -11.77
C MET A 233 24.81 7.76 -13.28
N THR A 234 26.04 7.63 -13.75
CA THR A 234 26.31 7.51 -15.21
C THR A 234 25.75 6.19 -15.75
N GLU A 235 25.47 6.12 -17.08
CA GLU A 235 24.95 4.88 -17.71
C GLU A 235 25.90 3.69 -17.56
N ASP A 236 27.21 3.93 -17.49
CA ASP A 236 28.23 2.92 -17.22
C ASP A 236 28.36 2.58 -15.73
N GLU A 237 27.57 3.27 -14.88
CA GLU A 237 27.49 3.06 -13.43
C GLU A 237 28.79 3.26 -12.67
N LYS A 238 29.80 3.85 -13.30
CA LYS A 238 31.11 4.08 -12.69
C LYS A 238 31.17 5.33 -11.82
N ILE A 239 30.34 6.34 -12.15
CA ILE A 239 30.37 7.64 -11.52
C ILE A 239 29.03 7.95 -10.88
N CYS A 240 29.04 8.14 -9.57
CA CYS A 240 27.91 8.67 -8.81
C CYS A 240 28.17 10.14 -8.48
N LYS A 241 27.21 11.02 -8.83
CA LYS A 241 27.30 12.46 -8.57
C LYS A 241 26.11 12.92 -7.73
N LYS A 242 26.34 13.91 -6.88
CA LYS A 242 25.28 14.58 -6.13
C LYS A 242 24.32 15.30 -7.10
N TRP A 243 23.03 15.19 -6.83
CA TRP A 243 21.98 15.88 -7.56
C TRP A 243 20.91 16.38 -6.58
N ASN A 244 21.05 17.60 -6.12
CA ASN A 244 20.22 18.23 -5.09
C ASN A 244 19.50 19.49 -5.58
N TYR A 245 19.62 19.84 -6.86
CA TYR A 245 18.93 20.98 -7.45
C TYR A 245 17.77 20.52 -8.35
N PHE A 246 16.56 20.93 -8.01
CA PHE A 246 15.34 20.65 -8.75
C PHE A 246 14.66 21.96 -9.13
N ASN A 247 14.54 22.21 -10.42
CA ASN A 247 13.81 23.38 -10.94
C ASN A 247 12.31 22.99 -11.05
N PHE A 248 11.51 23.43 -10.07
CA PHE A 248 10.09 23.09 -9.98
C PHE A 248 9.25 23.65 -11.11
N ASP A 249 9.52 24.89 -11.56
CA ASP A 249 8.84 25.47 -12.74
C ASP A 249 9.07 24.63 -14.00
N ALA A 250 10.30 24.18 -14.18
CA ALA A 250 10.64 23.31 -15.30
C ALA A 250 9.99 21.91 -15.15
N LEU A 251 9.92 21.37 -13.94
CA LEU A 251 9.22 20.10 -13.63
C LEU A 251 7.73 20.23 -13.93
N SER A 252 7.05 21.27 -13.44
CA SER A 252 5.63 21.52 -13.63
C SER A 252 5.23 21.63 -15.11
N LYS A 253 5.94 22.46 -15.86
CA LYS A 253 5.70 22.64 -17.30
C LYS A 253 5.99 21.37 -18.11
N ARG A 254 7.05 20.67 -17.75
CA ARG A 254 7.48 19.45 -18.45
C ARG A 254 6.55 18.28 -18.16
N PHE A 255 6.10 18.15 -16.92
CA PHE A 255 5.13 17.15 -16.53
C PHE A 255 3.80 17.34 -17.27
N GLN A 256 3.28 18.56 -17.36
CA GLN A 256 2.08 18.87 -18.14
C GLN A 256 2.24 18.44 -19.61
N VAL A 257 3.33 18.86 -20.26
CA VAL A 257 3.56 18.57 -21.69
C VAL A 257 3.63 17.06 -21.90
N ILE A 258 4.45 16.35 -21.12
CA ILE A 258 4.65 14.90 -21.28
C ILE A 258 3.36 14.13 -20.99
N LEU A 259 2.63 14.50 -19.94
CA LEU A 259 1.36 13.83 -19.61
C LEU A 259 0.34 14.03 -20.72
N LEU A 260 0.17 15.25 -21.23
CA LEU A 260 -0.77 15.55 -22.32
C LEU A 260 -0.36 14.92 -23.65
N GLU A 261 0.94 14.76 -23.94
CA GLU A 261 1.44 14.03 -25.11
C GLU A 261 1.12 12.54 -25.02
N LEU A 262 1.34 11.93 -23.85
CA LEU A 262 1.02 10.51 -23.61
C LEU A 262 -0.48 10.25 -23.70
N LEU A 263 -1.30 11.11 -23.10
CA LEU A 263 -2.77 11.03 -23.19
C LEU A 263 -3.24 11.21 -24.64
N SER A 264 -2.66 12.16 -25.41
CA SER A 264 -2.99 12.33 -26.82
C SER A 264 -2.63 11.12 -27.66
N LYS A 265 -1.53 10.44 -27.34
CA LYS A 265 -1.14 9.21 -28.03
C LYS A 265 -2.12 8.07 -27.79
N GLU A 266 -2.62 7.96 -26.56
CA GLU A 266 -3.54 6.90 -26.16
C GLU A 266 -4.97 7.14 -26.67
N LEU A 267 -5.47 8.37 -26.51
CA LEU A 267 -6.87 8.72 -26.77
C LEU A 267 -7.11 9.22 -28.21
N GLY A 268 -6.04 9.48 -28.96
CA GLY A 268 -6.14 9.93 -30.34
C GLY A 268 -6.66 11.37 -30.51
N PRO A 269 -7.17 11.71 -31.70
CA PRO A 269 -7.60 13.07 -32.06
C PRO A 269 -8.74 13.62 -31.20
N SER A 270 -9.60 12.78 -30.64
CA SER A 270 -10.70 13.18 -29.76
C SER A 270 -10.24 13.97 -28.53
N PHE A 271 -9.02 13.74 -28.06
CA PHE A 271 -8.43 14.42 -26.92
C PHE A 271 -7.85 15.81 -27.23
N ASN A 272 -7.72 16.21 -28.51
CA ASN A 272 -7.07 17.46 -28.90
C ASN A 272 -7.73 18.71 -28.33
N LYS A 273 -9.06 18.72 -28.25
CA LYS A 273 -9.81 19.83 -27.64
C LYS A 273 -9.44 19.99 -26.17
N THR A 274 -9.56 18.93 -25.41
CA THR A 274 -9.19 18.90 -23.97
C THR A 274 -7.74 19.29 -23.76
N LYS A 275 -6.82 18.76 -24.56
CA LYS A 275 -5.38 19.12 -24.52
C LYS A 275 -5.15 20.62 -24.66
N ASN A 276 -5.81 21.26 -25.64
CA ASN A 276 -5.68 22.70 -25.87
C ASN A 276 -6.28 23.52 -24.71
N GLU A 277 -7.40 23.11 -24.17
CA GLU A 277 -8.02 23.70 -23.00
C GLU A 277 -7.10 23.62 -21.77
N GLN A 278 -6.47 22.45 -21.54
CA GLN A 278 -5.52 22.26 -20.46
C GLN A 278 -4.30 23.19 -20.56
N PHE A 279 -3.73 23.38 -21.76
CA PHE A 279 -2.65 24.35 -21.94
C PHE A 279 -3.08 25.81 -21.73
N LYS A 280 -4.30 26.18 -22.13
CA LYS A 280 -4.85 27.53 -21.91
C LYS A 280 -5.09 27.81 -20.44
N LYS A 281 -5.65 26.85 -19.71
CA LYS A 281 -6.03 27.01 -18.31
C LYS A 281 -4.82 26.94 -17.37
N HIS A 282 -3.88 26.03 -17.63
CA HIS A 282 -2.73 25.75 -16.77
C HIS A 282 -1.42 26.25 -17.41
N LYS A 283 -1.29 27.58 -17.61
CA LYS A 283 -0.14 28.20 -18.30
C LYS A 283 1.21 27.96 -17.61
N ASN A 284 1.20 27.77 -16.29
CA ASN A 284 2.40 27.53 -15.48
C ASN A 284 2.77 26.05 -15.33
N GLY A 285 2.05 25.16 -16.00
CA GLY A 285 2.22 23.70 -15.86
C GLY A 285 1.30 23.12 -14.80
N TYR A 286 1.42 21.79 -14.58
CA TYR A 286 0.69 21.08 -13.57
C TYR A 286 1.43 21.15 -12.23
N TYR A 287 0.70 20.89 -11.15
CA TYR A 287 1.26 21.00 -9.81
C TYR A 287 2.34 19.96 -9.56
N VAL A 288 3.56 20.43 -9.35
CA VAL A 288 4.70 19.66 -8.88
C VAL A 288 5.30 20.37 -7.69
N TYR A 289 5.28 19.71 -6.54
CA TYR A 289 5.73 20.30 -5.29
C TYR A 289 6.71 19.38 -4.58
N ALA A 290 7.72 19.97 -3.99
CA ALA A 290 8.56 19.32 -3.01
C ALA A 290 8.55 20.16 -1.73
N GLU A 291 8.14 19.56 -0.64
CA GLU A 291 8.39 20.17 0.66
C GLU A 291 9.91 20.22 0.90
N ASP A 292 10.39 21.39 1.31
CA ASP A 292 11.76 21.56 1.82
C ASP A 292 11.90 21.02 3.25
N LYS A 293 11.05 20.05 3.61
CA LYS A 293 11.17 19.34 4.88
C LYS A 293 12.37 18.42 4.78
N ASP A 294 13.43 18.83 5.42
CA ASP A 294 14.48 17.90 5.81
C ASP A 294 13.85 16.87 6.75
N PHE A 295 13.57 15.68 6.21
CA PHE A 295 13.23 14.57 7.08
C PHE A 295 14.40 14.35 8.04
N LYS A 296 14.12 14.22 9.34
CA LYS A 296 15.16 13.97 10.36
C LYS A 296 16.11 12.85 9.96
N ASP A 297 15.56 11.84 9.25
CA ASP A 297 16.30 10.74 8.65
C ASP A 297 15.54 10.16 7.45
N PHE A 298 16.22 9.30 6.70
CA PHE A 298 15.64 8.61 5.54
C PHE A 298 14.44 7.75 5.92
N LYS A 299 14.46 7.11 7.10
CA LYS A 299 13.36 6.27 7.58
C LYS A 299 12.07 7.07 7.75
N SER A 300 12.14 8.24 8.37
CA SER A 300 10.98 9.15 8.53
C SER A 300 10.38 9.54 7.18
N GLY A 301 11.23 9.81 6.18
CA GLY A 301 10.79 10.09 4.80
C GLY A 301 10.06 8.91 4.17
N VAL A 302 10.61 7.70 4.29
CA VAL A 302 9.97 6.47 3.79
C VAL A 302 8.65 6.21 4.50
N GLU A 303 8.61 6.31 5.82
CA GLU A 303 7.38 6.13 6.61
C GLU A 303 6.29 7.14 6.22
N TYR A 304 6.66 8.38 5.96
CA TYR A 304 5.73 9.42 5.51
C TYR A 304 5.12 9.07 4.16
N VAL A 305 5.94 8.78 3.15
CA VAL A 305 5.47 8.51 1.79
C VAL A 305 4.71 7.19 1.69
N THR A 306 5.11 6.18 2.47
CA THR A 306 4.41 4.89 2.48
C THR A 306 3.12 4.88 3.29
N ARG A 307 2.84 5.96 4.03
CA ARG A 307 1.63 6.08 4.86
C ARG A 307 0.35 5.71 4.12
N TYR A 308 0.29 6.00 2.83
CA TYR A 308 -0.90 5.85 2.00
C TYR A 308 -0.83 4.72 0.98
N CYS A 309 0.30 4.02 0.89
CA CYS A 309 0.52 3.01 -0.16
C CYS A 309 -0.02 1.61 0.13
N GLY A 310 -0.44 1.36 1.34
CA GLY A 310 -0.93 0.06 1.78
C GLY A 310 -2.00 0.19 2.85
N ARG A 311 -2.67 1.35 2.91
CA ARG A 311 -3.82 1.56 3.80
C ARG A 311 -5.09 1.64 2.97
N PRO A 312 -6.24 1.27 3.54
CA PRO A 312 -7.52 1.80 3.08
C PRO A 312 -7.45 3.33 3.06
N ALA A 313 -8.29 3.95 2.28
CA ALA A 313 -8.36 5.41 2.17
C ALA A 313 -8.54 6.11 3.54
N ILE A 314 -9.11 5.40 4.50
CA ILE A 314 -9.32 5.88 5.88
C ILE A 314 -8.77 4.87 6.90
N SER A 315 -8.32 5.35 8.04
CA SER A 315 -8.06 4.53 9.24
C SER A 315 -9.25 4.61 10.18
N GLU A 316 -9.51 3.55 10.92
CA GLU A 316 -10.64 3.49 11.87
C GLU A 316 -10.62 4.60 12.92
N ASN A 317 -9.43 5.02 13.35
CA ASN A 317 -9.27 6.13 14.30
C ASN A 317 -9.78 7.49 13.79
N ARG A 318 -10.11 7.59 12.51
CA ARG A 318 -10.72 8.79 11.92
C ARG A 318 -12.23 8.72 11.91
N ILE A 319 -12.82 7.56 12.19
CA ILE A 319 -14.27 7.40 12.31
C ILE A 319 -14.62 7.79 13.75
N ILE A 320 -15.44 8.84 13.89
CA ILE A 320 -15.86 9.39 15.15
C ILE A 320 -17.04 8.62 15.69
N SER A 321 -18.04 8.34 14.82
CA SER A 321 -19.26 7.63 15.19
C SER A 321 -19.86 6.87 14.00
N TYR A 322 -20.59 5.83 14.33
CA TYR A 322 -21.46 5.08 13.43
C TYR A 322 -22.72 4.71 14.22
N ASP A 323 -23.89 5.11 13.73
CA ASP A 323 -25.21 4.94 14.39
C ASP A 323 -26.05 3.82 13.77
N GLY A 324 -25.49 3.03 12.87
CA GLY A 324 -26.19 2.00 12.10
C GLY A 324 -26.63 2.49 10.71
N ASN A 325 -26.71 3.79 10.46
CA ASN A 325 -27.13 4.38 9.18
C ASN A 325 -26.11 5.40 8.64
N ASN A 326 -25.51 6.18 9.54
CA ASN A 326 -24.60 7.27 9.19
C ASN A 326 -23.22 7.03 9.80
N VAL A 327 -22.21 7.40 9.04
CA VAL A 327 -20.79 7.33 9.43
C VAL A 327 -20.25 8.76 9.49
N THR A 328 -19.79 9.19 10.67
CA THR A 328 -19.09 10.47 10.83
C THR A 328 -17.59 10.23 10.95
N PHE A 329 -16.81 10.90 10.13
CA PHE A 329 -15.36 10.82 10.17
C PHE A 329 -14.71 12.20 10.13
N CYS A 330 -13.46 12.30 10.61
CA CYS A 330 -12.71 13.55 10.66
C CYS A 330 -11.46 13.56 9.77
N TYR A 331 -11.05 14.78 9.40
CA TYR A 331 -9.76 15.05 8.78
C TYR A 331 -9.29 16.49 9.04
N ASN A 332 -7.98 16.72 9.00
CA ASN A 332 -7.42 18.07 8.98
C ASN A 332 -7.11 18.43 7.53
N ASP A 333 -7.63 19.53 7.01
CA ASP A 333 -7.28 19.99 5.66
C ASP A 333 -5.87 20.60 5.66
N HIS A 334 -5.17 20.49 4.54
CA HIS A 334 -3.87 21.10 4.35
C HIS A 334 -3.92 22.57 3.95
N LYS A 335 -5.09 23.04 3.51
CA LYS A 335 -5.24 24.39 2.97
C LYS A 335 -5.46 25.42 4.07
N ASP A 336 -6.26 25.04 5.07
CA ASP A 336 -6.64 25.90 6.19
C ASP A 336 -6.07 25.41 7.53
N GLU A 337 -5.49 24.22 7.55
CA GLU A 337 -5.02 23.49 8.75
C GLU A 337 -6.14 23.22 9.78
N GLU A 338 -7.42 23.38 9.37
CA GLU A 338 -8.57 23.20 10.23
C GLU A 338 -9.01 21.76 10.31
N TYR A 339 -9.68 21.46 11.42
CA TYR A 339 -10.32 20.17 11.69
C TYR A 339 -11.74 20.18 11.10
N HIS A 340 -12.01 19.16 10.28
CA HIS A 340 -13.31 18.99 9.63
C HIS A 340 -13.93 17.65 10.01
N GLU A 341 -15.25 17.66 10.19
CA GLU A 341 -16.07 16.48 10.34
C GLU A 341 -17.02 16.34 9.13
N VAL A 342 -17.16 15.11 8.65
CA VAL A 342 -18.07 14.79 7.55
C VAL A 342 -18.92 13.61 7.95
N THR A 343 -20.23 13.77 7.81
CA THR A 343 -21.21 12.69 8.00
C THR A 343 -21.75 12.27 6.64
N LEU A 344 -21.67 10.97 6.36
CA LEU A 344 -22.20 10.33 5.17
C LEU A 344 -23.13 9.20 5.59
N THR A 345 -24.13 8.88 4.76
CA THR A 345 -24.85 7.61 4.90
C THR A 345 -23.87 6.43 4.73
N ALA A 346 -24.19 5.29 5.31
CA ALA A 346 -23.36 4.07 5.17
C ALA A 346 -23.14 3.71 3.70
N LYS A 347 -24.17 3.86 2.85
CA LYS A 347 -24.06 3.69 1.39
C LYS A 347 -23.05 4.65 0.77
N GLU A 348 -23.14 5.95 1.03
CA GLU A 348 -22.21 6.95 0.49
C GLU A 348 -20.79 6.72 0.97
N PHE A 349 -20.62 6.32 2.23
CA PHE A 349 -19.32 5.99 2.81
C PHE A 349 -18.69 4.77 2.12
N ILE A 350 -19.45 3.67 1.94
CA ILE A 350 -19.02 2.47 1.21
C ILE A 350 -18.61 2.85 -0.22
N MET A 351 -19.48 3.55 -0.95
CA MET A 351 -19.16 3.97 -2.32
C MET A 351 -17.94 4.89 -2.39
N THR A 352 -17.75 5.73 -1.39
CA THR A 352 -16.54 6.58 -1.28
C THR A 352 -15.29 5.73 -1.09
N LEU A 353 -15.32 4.72 -0.23
CA LEU A 353 -14.19 3.80 -0.05
C LEU A 353 -13.89 2.99 -1.32
N LEU A 354 -14.92 2.46 -1.99
CA LEU A 354 -14.78 1.67 -3.21
C LEU A 354 -14.12 2.44 -4.37
N ARG A 355 -14.25 3.77 -4.41
CA ARG A 355 -13.53 4.60 -5.41
C ARG A 355 -12.02 4.39 -5.37
N HIS A 356 -11.48 4.06 -4.19
CA HIS A 356 -10.04 3.89 -3.94
C HIS A 356 -9.58 2.45 -4.01
N LEU A 357 -10.49 1.53 -4.29
CA LEU A 357 -10.16 0.13 -4.49
C LEU A 357 -9.25 -0.04 -5.71
N ILE A 358 -8.11 -0.66 -5.49
CA ILE A 358 -7.10 -0.88 -6.53
C ILE A 358 -7.37 -2.21 -7.25
N PRO A 359 -7.27 -2.27 -8.57
CA PRO A 359 -7.41 -3.51 -9.31
C PRO A 359 -6.43 -4.60 -8.85
N PHE A 360 -6.80 -5.86 -9.10
CA PHE A 360 -5.98 -7.02 -8.75
C PHE A 360 -4.58 -6.90 -9.38
N ASN A 361 -3.55 -7.26 -8.62
CA ASN A 361 -2.16 -7.26 -9.05
C ASN A 361 -1.61 -5.89 -9.53
N PHE A 362 -2.39 -4.81 -9.45
CA PHE A 362 -1.90 -3.50 -9.85
C PHE A 362 -0.81 -2.99 -8.90
N LYS A 363 0.32 -2.58 -9.48
CA LYS A 363 1.49 -2.10 -8.74
C LYS A 363 1.36 -0.63 -8.40
N THR A 364 1.02 -0.32 -7.16
CA THR A 364 0.93 1.05 -6.63
C THR A 364 2.27 1.66 -6.23
N ILE A 365 3.30 0.83 -6.10
CA ILE A 365 4.68 1.25 -5.81
C ILE A 365 5.56 0.78 -6.95
N ARG A 366 6.33 1.71 -7.55
CA ARG A 366 7.25 1.42 -8.65
C ARG A 366 8.65 1.93 -8.35
N TYR A 367 9.63 1.18 -8.81
CA TYR A 367 11.05 1.42 -8.63
C TYR A 367 11.64 1.85 -9.97
N TYR A 368 12.38 2.95 -9.98
CA TYR A 368 12.92 3.52 -11.21
C TYR A 368 14.43 3.77 -11.13
N GLY A 369 15.05 3.80 -12.30
CA GLY A 369 16.46 4.02 -12.46
C GLY A 369 17.29 2.97 -11.73
N PHE A 370 18.28 3.39 -10.96
CA PHE A 370 19.16 2.45 -10.24
C PHE A 370 18.49 1.70 -9.07
N TYR A 371 17.23 2.01 -8.72
CA TYR A 371 16.43 1.21 -7.77
C TYR A 371 15.64 0.09 -8.44
N ARG A 372 15.70 -0.08 -9.77
CA ARG A 372 15.05 -1.22 -10.44
C ARG A 372 15.75 -2.52 -10.09
N LYS A 373 14.99 -3.56 -9.67
CA LYS A 373 15.54 -4.90 -9.34
C LYS A 373 16.32 -5.58 -10.47
N LYS A 374 16.13 -5.14 -11.73
CA LYS A 374 16.84 -5.64 -12.92
C LYS A 374 18.02 -4.75 -13.32
N HIS A 375 18.41 -3.79 -12.50
CA HIS A 375 19.57 -2.97 -12.77
C HIS A 375 20.84 -3.83 -12.72
N LYS A 376 21.77 -3.69 -13.70
CA LYS A 376 22.93 -4.56 -13.88
C LYS A 376 23.85 -4.67 -12.65
N ASN A 377 23.82 -3.68 -11.78
CA ASN A 377 24.64 -3.62 -10.56
C ASN A 377 23.83 -3.63 -9.26
N HIS A 378 22.56 -4.06 -9.31
CA HIS A 378 21.71 -4.13 -8.10
C HIS A 378 22.45 -4.86 -6.96
N ASP A 379 23.10 -5.98 -7.26
CA ASP A 379 23.81 -6.78 -6.25
C ASP A 379 25.05 -6.05 -5.71
N LYS A 380 25.79 -5.31 -6.56
CA LYS A 380 26.91 -4.47 -6.10
C LYS A 380 26.44 -3.28 -5.26
N MET A 381 25.25 -2.80 -5.52
CA MET A 381 24.63 -1.68 -4.81
C MET A 381 24.10 -2.10 -3.45
N ILE A 382 23.61 -3.32 -3.32
CA ILE A 382 23.24 -3.94 -2.03
C ILE A 382 24.49 -4.05 -1.14
N LEU A 383 25.66 -4.35 -1.69
CA LEU A 383 26.93 -4.40 -0.96
C LEU A 383 27.37 -3.03 -0.39
N MET A 384 26.85 -1.92 -0.91
CA MET A 384 27.07 -0.58 -0.34
C MET A 384 26.13 -0.26 0.84
N ILE A 385 25.13 -1.11 1.08
CA ILE A 385 24.26 -1.06 2.25
C ILE A 385 24.96 -1.83 3.36
N ASP A 386 24.88 -1.34 4.59
CA ASP A 386 25.38 -2.06 5.77
C ASP A 386 24.80 -3.49 5.80
N GLU A 387 25.61 -4.49 5.46
CA GLU A 387 25.21 -5.89 5.30
C GLU A 387 24.56 -6.45 6.57
N ARG A 388 25.03 -6.00 7.75
CA ARG A 388 24.48 -6.41 9.04
C ARG A 388 23.05 -5.88 9.22
N LYS A 389 22.81 -4.61 8.88
CA LYS A 389 21.46 -4.02 8.92
C LYS A 389 20.52 -4.67 7.91
N HIS A 390 21.05 -5.04 6.75
CA HIS A 390 20.29 -5.75 5.71
C HIS A 390 19.84 -7.13 6.19
N LYS A 391 20.76 -7.95 6.76
CA LYS A 391 20.40 -9.25 7.34
C LYS A 391 19.37 -9.13 8.46
N MET A 392 19.54 -8.15 9.38
CA MET A 392 18.58 -7.91 10.46
C MET A 392 17.18 -7.55 9.93
N ARG A 393 17.10 -6.68 8.91
CA ARG A 393 15.80 -6.29 8.32
C ARG A 393 15.10 -7.45 7.67
N ARG A 394 15.80 -8.33 6.96
CA ARG A 394 15.22 -9.54 6.37
C ARG A 394 14.59 -10.46 7.41
N GLN A 395 15.21 -10.62 8.57
CA GLN A 395 14.63 -11.40 9.66
C GLN A 395 13.29 -10.84 10.12
N PHE A 396 13.11 -9.51 10.13
CA PHE A 396 11.83 -8.88 10.49
C PHE A 396 10.70 -9.06 9.46
N LEU A 397 10.97 -9.66 8.30
CA LEU A 397 9.93 -10.06 7.36
C LEU A 397 9.24 -11.38 7.76
N GLN A 398 9.85 -12.16 8.67
CA GLN A 398 9.22 -13.36 9.24
C GLN A 398 8.06 -12.97 10.15
N TYR A 399 6.99 -13.79 10.15
CA TYR A 399 5.75 -13.49 10.86
C TYR A 399 5.97 -13.17 12.35
N ARG A 400 6.60 -14.06 13.13
CA ARG A 400 6.87 -13.88 14.56
C ARG A 400 7.64 -12.60 14.86
N LEU A 401 8.77 -12.42 14.17
CA LEU A 401 9.65 -11.27 14.36
C LEU A 401 9.01 -9.96 13.91
N SER A 402 8.17 -9.99 12.88
CA SER A 402 7.43 -8.81 12.44
C SER A 402 6.39 -8.38 13.49
N ILE A 403 5.66 -9.33 14.08
CA ILE A 403 4.69 -9.02 15.15
C ILE A 403 5.39 -8.50 16.40
N LEU A 404 6.48 -9.14 16.80
CA LEU A 404 7.29 -8.68 17.93
C LEU A 404 7.81 -7.25 17.71
N LYS A 405 8.37 -6.96 16.53
CA LYS A 405 8.93 -5.65 16.19
C LYS A 405 7.87 -4.54 16.14
N PHE A 406 6.73 -4.81 15.50
CA PHE A 406 5.73 -3.78 15.21
C PHE A 406 4.69 -3.62 16.30
N PHE A 407 4.42 -4.66 17.07
CA PHE A 407 3.35 -4.69 18.06
C PHE A 407 3.84 -5.01 19.47
N ASN A 408 5.15 -5.17 19.66
CA ASN A 408 5.80 -5.51 20.94
C ASN A 408 5.14 -6.72 21.65
N ARG A 409 4.71 -7.71 20.85
CA ARG A 409 4.05 -8.92 21.34
C ARG A 409 4.59 -10.13 20.58
N ASP A 410 4.98 -11.18 21.31
CA ASP A 410 5.30 -12.47 20.73
C ASP A 410 4.00 -13.27 20.49
N PRO A 411 3.63 -13.57 19.23
CA PRO A 411 2.38 -14.27 18.94
C PRO A 411 2.36 -15.73 19.44
N TYR A 412 3.52 -16.28 19.74
CA TYR A 412 3.67 -17.68 20.17
C TYR A 412 3.95 -17.82 21.67
N ARG A 413 3.76 -16.78 22.46
CA ARG A 413 3.86 -16.86 23.93
C ARG A 413 2.49 -16.82 24.59
N CYS A 414 2.30 -17.72 25.54
CA CYS A 414 1.08 -17.76 26.34
C CYS A 414 0.87 -16.42 27.07
N PRO A 415 -0.29 -15.78 26.95
CA PRO A 415 -0.56 -14.52 27.62
C PRO A 415 -0.65 -14.64 29.15
N LYS A 416 -0.84 -15.85 29.69
CA LYS A 416 -0.94 -16.14 31.14
C LYS A 416 0.41 -16.54 31.73
N CYS A 417 1.08 -17.54 31.13
CA CYS A 417 2.30 -18.15 31.68
C CYS A 417 3.58 -17.61 31.05
N ASN A 418 3.48 -16.87 29.95
CA ASN A 418 4.62 -16.33 29.18
C ASN A 418 5.60 -17.40 28.66
N VAL A 419 5.21 -18.67 28.62
CA VAL A 419 5.98 -19.75 27.99
C VAL A 419 5.67 -19.86 26.50
N GLU A 420 6.54 -20.51 25.73
CA GLU A 420 6.31 -20.74 24.31
C GLU A 420 5.20 -21.78 24.12
N MET A 421 4.19 -21.44 23.33
CA MET A 421 3.06 -22.30 23.02
C MET A 421 3.41 -23.31 21.95
N ILE A 422 2.79 -24.48 22.02
CA ILE A 422 2.93 -25.56 21.05
C ILE A 422 1.83 -25.39 19.99
N TYR A 423 2.19 -25.51 18.71
CA TYR A 423 1.22 -25.59 17.63
C TYR A 423 0.38 -26.85 17.75
N ALA A 424 -0.91 -26.70 17.85
CA ALA A 424 -1.84 -27.82 17.97
C ALA A 424 -2.39 -28.25 16.61
N CYS A 425 -3.07 -27.36 15.91
CA CYS A 425 -3.63 -27.63 14.58
C CYS A 425 -4.00 -26.35 13.83
N GLU A 426 -4.46 -26.51 12.60
CA GLU A 426 -5.02 -25.45 11.76
C GLU A 426 -6.42 -25.81 11.29
N ILE A 427 -7.35 -24.90 11.45
CA ILE A 427 -8.68 -24.97 10.83
C ILE A 427 -8.59 -24.12 9.56
N ILE A 428 -8.79 -24.75 8.43
CA ILE A 428 -8.84 -24.05 7.13
C ILE A 428 -10.29 -23.96 6.66
N LYS A 429 -10.61 -22.91 5.89
CA LYS A 429 -11.90 -22.79 5.23
C LYS A 429 -12.10 -24.05 4.36
N GLY A 430 -13.14 -24.82 4.63
CA GLY A 430 -13.60 -25.85 3.71
C GLY A 430 -13.87 -25.24 2.33
N GLY A 431 -13.26 -25.79 1.28
CA GLY A 431 -13.43 -25.34 -0.08
C GLY A 431 -14.86 -25.52 -0.59
#